data_91170ed2731fd8aa6967d7e79d59569f
#
_entry.id   91170ed2731fd8aa6967d7e79d59569f
#
_cell.length_a   1.000
_cell.length_b   1.000
_cell.length_c   1.000
_cell.angle_alpha   90.00
_cell.angle_beta   90.00
_cell.angle_gamma   90.00
#
_symmetry.space_group_name_H-M   'P 1'
#
loop_
_entity.id
_entity.type
_entity.pdbx_description
1 polymer ?
#
loop_
_entity_poly.entity_id
_entity_poly.type
_entity_poly.pdbx_seq_one_letter_code
_entity_poly.pdbx_strand_id
1 'polypeptide(L)'
;MLAMSVDSRFVHKIWQEEELAKMVEGGVPFPMLTDADGKIGRVYGVHDEDAGVDLRGRFIIDPDGVIQAMEVLTPSVGRNPRELLRQIQAFQHVRATGQVTPSGWQPGDVALQPGPALVGKVWQAWKPSQPSTAGAKAGHR
;
A
#
# COMPACT_ATOMS: atom_id res chain seq x y z
N MET A 1 -6.15 -6.30 -7.39
CA MET A 1 -5.62 -6.58 -6.04
C MET A 1 -5.77 -8.06 -5.74
N LEU A 2 -4.82 -8.66 -5.03
CA LEU A 2 -4.91 -10.03 -4.50
C LEU A 2 -4.64 -9.96 -3.00
N ALA A 3 -5.33 -10.76 -2.20
CA ALA A 3 -4.98 -11.02 -0.82
C ALA A 3 -4.52 -12.47 -0.67
N MET A 4 -3.65 -12.74 0.29
CA MET A 4 -3.15 -14.09 0.55
C MET A 4 -2.92 -14.28 2.05
N SER A 5 -3.17 -15.47 2.53
CA SER A 5 -2.81 -15.94 3.87
C SER A 5 -2.54 -17.44 3.86
N VAL A 6 -2.09 -17.98 4.97
CA VAL A 6 -1.92 -19.43 5.18
C VAL A 6 -3.26 -20.16 5.35
N ASP A 7 -4.36 -19.42 5.53
CA ASP A 7 -5.69 -20.00 5.72
C ASP A 7 -6.19 -20.74 4.47
N SER A 8 -7.04 -21.74 4.70
CA SER A 8 -7.66 -22.49 3.61
C SER A 8 -8.74 -21.65 2.88
N ARG A 9 -9.02 -22.02 1.64
CA ARG A 9 -10.14 -21.44 0.87
C ARG A 9 -11.50 -21.53 1.58
N PHE A 10 -11.67 -22.51 2.45
CA PHE A 10 -12.91 -22.69 3.22
C PHE A 10 -13.02 -21.67 4.35
N VAL A 11 -11.90 -21.35 5.00
CA VAL A 11 -11.83 -20.28 6.01
C VAL A 11 -12.06 -18.93 5.33
N HIS A 12 -11.43 -18.66 4.18
CA HIS A 12 -11.67 -17.43 3.40
C HIS A 12 -13.14 -17.27 3.00
N LYS A 13 -13.80 -18.39 2.59
CA LYS A 13 -15.22 -18.35 2.26
C LYS A 13 -16.09 -17.94 3.46
N ILE A 14 -15.90 -18.59 4.60
CA ILE A 14 -16.65 -18.27 5.83
C ILE A 14 -16.37 -16.82 6.25
N TRP A 15 -15.12 -16.38 6.23
CA TRP A 15 -14.76 -14.99 6.54
C TRP A 15 -15.45 -13.99 5.62
N GLN A 16 -15.47 -14.27 4.32
CA GLN A 16 -16.19 -13.46 3.35
C GLN A 16 -17.69 -13.35 3.66
N GLU A 17 -18.33 -14.49 3.95
CA GLU A 17 -19.78 -14.57 4.16
C GLU A 17 -20.22 -14.03 5.53
N GLU A 18 -19.46 -14.34 6.58
CA GLU A 18 -19.88 -14.05 7.95
C GLU A 18 -19.39 -12.71 8.50
N GLU A 19 -18.33 -12.14 7.92
CA GLU A 19 -17.76 -10.87 8.38
C GLU A 19 -17.66 -9.83 7.27
N LEU A 20 -16.92 -10.11 6.20
CA LEU A 20 -16.60 -9.10 5.20
C LEU A 20 -17.85 -8.60 4.46
N ALA A 21 -18.80 -9.48 4.16
CA ALA A 21 -20.08 -9.12 3.56
C ALA A 21 -20.97 -8.24 4.47
N LYS A 22 -20.73 -8.27 5.78
CA LYS A 22 -21.42 -7.40 6.75
C LYS A 22 -20.74 -6.05 6.91
N MET A 23 -19.44 -5.94 6.58
CA MET A 23 -18.67 -4.70 6.62
C MET A 23 -18.77 -3.91 5.32
N VAL A 24 -18.82 -4.61 4.19
CA VAL A 24 -18.90 -4.04 2.85
C VAL A 24 -19.97 -4.81 2.08
N GLU A 25 -20.93 -4.10 1.50
CA GLU A 25 -21.99 -4.71 0.70
C GLU A 25 -21.39 -5.60 -0.40
N GLY A 26 -21.79 -6.88 -0.43
CA GLY A 26 -21.24 -7.90 -1.33
C GLY A 26 -19.87 -8.45 -0.94
N GLY A 27 -19.29 -8.02 0.19
CA GLY A 27 -17.96 -8.44 0.64
C GLY A 27 -16.81 -7.80 -0.13
N VAL A 28 -15.59 -8.35 0.01
CA VAL A 28 -14.43 -7.81 -0.70
C VAL A 28 -14.41 -8.27 -2.17
N PRO A 29 -14.18 -7.34 -3.14
CA PRO A 29 -14.28 -7.62 -4.56
C PRO A 29 -12.97 -8.14 -5.18
N PHE A 30 -12.13 -8.82 -4.41
CA PHE A 30 -10.85 -9.33 -4.90
C PHE A 30 -10.60 -10.77 -4.42
N PRO A 31 -9.83 -11.57 -5.19
CA PRO A 31 -9.50 -12.94 -4.82
C PRO A 31 -8.68 -13.02 -3.53
N MET A 32 -9.01 -14.00 -2.70
CA MET A 32 -8.21 -14.43 -1.57
C MET A 32 -7.55 -15.76 -1.88
N LEU A 33 -6.22 -15.78 -1.83
CA LEU A 33 -5.38 -16.92 -2.16
C LEU A 33 -4.90 -17.63 -0.91
N THR A 34 -4.66 -18.92 -1.03
CA THR A 34 -4.16 -19.78 0.06
C THR A 34 -2.69 -20.11 -0.16
N ASP A 35 -1.86 -19.88 0.82
CA ASP A 35 -0.45 -20.29 0.91
C ASP A 35 -0.24 -21.18 2.14
N ALA A 36 -0.96 -22.32 2.19
CA ALA A 36 -1.05 -23.15 3.39
C ALA A 36 0.30 -23.71 3.89
N ASP A 37 1.29 -23.82 3.02
CA ASP A 37 2.63 -24.25 3.37
C ASP A 37 3.64 -23.09 3.55
N GLY A 38 3.19 -21.83 3.46
CA GLY A 38 3.99 -20.63 3.64
C GLY A 38 5.08 -20.42 2.59
N LYS A 39 5.02 -21.12 1.44
CA LYS A 39 6.07 -21.01 0.40
C LYS A 39 6.15 -19.62 -0.20
N ILE A 40 5.03 -19.02 -0.49
CA ILE A 40 4.98 -17.69 -1.10
C ILE A 40 5.35 -16.64 -0.05
N GLY A 41 4.83 -16.77 1.18
CA GLY A 41 5.19 -15.92 2.30
C GLY A 41 6.71 -15.89 2.54
N ARG A 42 7.39 -17.03 2.44
CA ARG A 42 8.86 -17.11 2.52
C ARG A 42 9.56 -16.39 1.38
N VAL A 43 9.10 -16.58 0.15
CA VAL A 43 9.66 -15.89 -1.02
C VAL A 43 9.55 -14.37 -0.88
N TYR A 44 8.44 -13.88 -0.34
CA TYR A 44 8.23 -12.46 -0.08
C TYR A 44 8.84 -11.95 1.24
N GLY A 45 9.45 -12.85 2.03
CA GLY A 45 10.10 -12.50 3.30
C GLY A 45 9.13 -12.05 4.40
N VAL A 46 7.90 -12.55 4.37
CA VAL A 46 6.83 -12.17 5.33
C VAL A 46 6.32 -13.35 6.14
N HIS A 47 6.82 -14.56 5.93
CA HIS A 47 6.42 -15.72 6.72
C HIS A 47 7.10 -15.72 8.09
N ASP A 48 6.33 -15.87 9.14
CA ASP A 48 6.79 -16.06 10.51
C ASP A 48 6.83 -17.58 10.77
N GLU A 49 8.04 -18.14 10.83
CA GLU A 49 8.25 -19.58 11.00
C GLU A 49 7.80 -20.08 12.38
N ASP A 50 7.92 -19.26 13.41
CA ASP A 50 7.57 -19.63 14.77
C ASP A 50 6.05 -19.64 14.97
N ALA A 51 5.36 -18.65 14.38
CA ALA A 51 3.91 -18.56 14.46
C ALA A 51 3.19 -19.36 13.38
N GLY A 52 3.87 -19.75 12.28
CA GLY A 52 3.29 -20.45 11.14
C GLY A 52 2.27 -19.61 10.37
N VAL A 53 2.46 -18.29 10.33
CA VAL A 53 1.56 -17.35 9.66
C VAL A 53 2.35 -16.29 8.90
N ASP A 54 1.69 -15.57 8.00
CA ASP A 54 2.30 -14.44 7.32
C ASP A 54 2.10 -13.13 8.09
N LEU A 55 3.15 -12.32 8.15
CA LEU A 55 3.09 -10.95 8.63
C LEU A 55 2.21 -10.10 7.70
N ARG A 56 1.82 -8.90 8.18
CA ARG A 56 0.99 -7.98 7.39
C ARG A 56 1.78 -7.29 6.29
N GLY A 57 2.24 -8.08 5.31
CA GLY A 57 2.93 -7.60 4.11
C GLY A 57 1.98 -6.95 3.11
N ARG A 58 2.49 -5.95 2.39
CA ARG A 58 1.84 -5.31 1.27
C ARG A 58 2.89 -5.00 0.21
N PHE A 59 2.61 -5.33 -1.04
CA PHE A 59 3.54 -5.17 -2.16
C PHE A 59 2.83 -4.48 -3.32
N ILE A 60 3.46 -3.47 -3.90
CA ILE A 60 3.05 -2.88 -5.17
C ILE A 60 3.96 -3.44 -6.24
N ILE A 61 3.38 -4.18 -7.16
CA ILE A 61 4.09 -4.83 -8.26
C ILE A 61 3.61 -4.18 -9.55
N ASP A 62 4.54 -3.74 -10.38
CA ASP A 62 4.22 -3.12 -11.66
C ASP A 62 3.85 -4.15 -12.74
N PRO A 63 3.40 -3.72 -13.93
CA PRO A 63 3.06 -4.62 -15.02
C PRO A 63 4.22 -5.47 -15.55
N ASP A 64 5.47 -5.11 -15.27
CA ASP A 64 6.66 -5.87 -15.66
C ASP A 64 7.05 -6.92 -14.62
N GLY A 65 6.28 -7.03 -13.51
CA GLY A 65 6.52 -7.97 -12.42
C GLY A 65 7.54 -7.49 -11.39
N VAL A 66 7.91 -6.20 -11.42
CA VAL A 66 8.89 -5.61 -10.50
C VAL A 66 8.21 -5.02 -9.29
N ILE A 67 8.71 -5.34 -8.09
CA ILE A 67 8.22 -4.74 -6.84
C ILE A 67 8.70 -3.29 -6.78
N GLN A 68 7.76 -2.35 -6.80
CA GLN A 68 8.00 -0.92 -6.71
C GLN A 68 7.96 -0.39 -5.26
N ALA A 69 7.18 -1.03 -4.40
CA ALA A 69 7.14 -0.72 -2.98
C ALA A 69 6.73 -1.94 -2.17
N MET A 70 7.22 -1.99 -0.93
CA MET A 70 6.81 -2.98 0.06
C MET A 70 6.68 -2.33 1.43
N GLU A 71 5.74 -2.83 2.21
CA GLU A 71 5.53 -2.43 3.61
C GLU A 71 5.16 -3.67 4.41
N VAL A 72 5.81 -3.86 5.56
CA VAL A 72 5.47 -4.91 6.50
C VAL A 72 5.16 -4.27 7.84
N LEU A 73 3.95 -4.45 8.33
CA LEU A 73 3.49 -3.89 9.60
C LEU A 73 3.31 -4.98 10.65
N THR A 74 3.45 -4.59 11.91
CA THR A 74 3.09 -5.47 13.02
C THR A 74 1.59 -5.78 12.95
N PRO A 75 1.14 -6.96 13.45
CA PRO A 75 -0.27 -7.34 13.39
C PRO A 75 -1.24 -6.36 14.07
N SER A 76 -0.75 -5.56 15.05
CA SER A 76 -1.55 -4.59 15.79
C SER A 76 -1.83 -3.29 15.03
N VAL A 77 -1.14 -3.03 13.92
CA VAL A 77 -1.29 -1.78 13.15
C VAL A 77 -2.01 -2.04 11.84
N GLY A 78 -3.12 -1.33 11.64
CA GLY A 78 -3.90 -1.38 10.39
C GLY A 78 -3.16 -0.69 9.24
N ARG A 79 -3.29 -1.27 8.04
CA ARG A 79 -2.75 -0.67 6.81
C ARG A 79 -3.58 0.53 6.38
N ASN A 80 -2.95 1.50 5.69
CA ASN A 80 -3.61 2.68 5.16
C ASN A 80 -3.93 2.52 3.65
N PRO A 81 -5.18 2.20 3.27
CA PRO A 81 -5.56 2.01 1.86
C PRO A 81 -5.47 3.31 1.03
N ARG A 82 -5.65 4.48 1.66
CA ARG A 82 -5.56 5.77 0.96
C ARG A 82 -4.13 6.04 0.52
N GLU A 83 -3.16 5.77 1.40
CA GLU A 83 -1.75 5.90 1.05
C GLU A 83 -1.33 4.87 -0.02
N LEU A 84 -1.84 3.64 0.05
CA LEU A 84 -1.62 2.65 -1.00
C LEU A 84 -2.11 3.14 -2.36
N LEU A 85 -3.33 3.68 -2.42
CA LEU A 85 -3.90 4.20 -3.66
C LEU A 85 -3.07 5.38 -4.19
N ARG A 86 -2.68 6.31 -3.31
CA ARG A 86 -1.81 7.43 -3.65
C ARG A 86 -0.48 6.95 -4.27
N GLN A 87 0.16 5.95 -3.67
CA GLN A 87 1.42 5.38 -4.18
C GLN A 87 1.22 4.74 -5.56
N ILE A 88 0.15 3.96 -5.76
CA ILE A 88 -0.17 3.37 -7.07
C ILE A 88 -0.31 4.46 -8.13
N GLN A 89 -1.05 5.52 -7.83
CA GLN A 89 -1.24 6.66 -8.75
C GLN A 89 0.09 7.37 -9.06
N ALA A 90 0.96 7.53 -8.05
CA ALA A 90 2.29 8.10 -8.24
C ALA A 90 3.16 7.22 -9.15
N PHE A 91 3.21 5.91 -8.94
CA PHE A 91 3.95 4.99 -9.82
C PHE A 91 3.41 4.98 -11.24
N GLN A 92 2.08 5.03 -11.41
CA GLN A 92 1.47 5.13 -12.74
C GLN A 92 1.84 6.44 -13.43
N HIS A 93 1.84 7.56 -12.71
CA HIS A 93 2.27 8.85 -13.26
C HIS A 93 3.72 8.84 -13.70
N VAL A 94 4.63 8.37 -12.82
CA VAL A 94 6.07 8.25 -13.14
C VAL A 94 6.27 7.36 -14.37
N ARG A 95 5.61 6.22 -14.45
CA ARG A 95 5.71 5.31 -15.59
C ARG A 95 5.22 5.94 -16.90
N ALA A 96 4.16 6.73 -16.84
CA ALA A 96 3.57 7.36 -18.02
C ALA A 96 4.34 8.59 -18.52
N THR A 97 5.00 9.34 -17.62
CA THR A 97 5.55 10.67 -17.94
C THR A 97 7.07 10.78 -17.83
N GLY A 98 7.71 9.87 -17.10
CA GLY A 98 9.13 9.98 -16.73
C GLY A 98 9.41 11.09 -15.71
N GLN A 99 8.39 11.79 -15.22
CA GLN A 99 8.54 12.79 -14.16
C GLN A 99 8.70 12.13 -12.80
N VAL A 100 9.24 12.86 -11.83
CA VAL A 100 9.32 12.40 -10.43
C VAL A 100 8.27 13.11 -9.58
N THR A 101 7.69 12.37 -8.66
CA THR A 101 6.64 12.86 -7.77
C THR A 101 7.24 13.22 -6.41
N PRO A 102 7.03 14.44 -5.91
CA PRO A 102 7.47 14.84 -4.57
C PRO A 102 6.73 14.08 -3.44
N SER A 103 7.22 14.26 -2.21
CA SER A 103 6.59 13.70 -1.02
C SER A 103 5.13 14.15 -0.92
N GLY A 104 4.24 13.19 -0.64
CA GLY A 104 2.80 13.45 -0.50
C GLY A 104 2.06 13.74 -1.80
N TRP A 105 2.71 13.67 -2.95
CA TRP A 105 2.11 13.96 -4.27
C TRP A 105 0.77 13.22 -4.47
N GLN A 106 -0.19 13.92 -5.05
CA GLN A 106 -1.48 13.39 -5.48
C GLN A 106 -1.73 13.75 -6.96
N PRO A 107 -2.63 13.05 -7.65
CA PRO A 107 -3.03 13.43 -9.01
C PRO A 107 -3.45 14.90 -9.09
N GLY A 108 -2.80 15.63 -10.00
CA GLY A 108 -2.98 17.07 -10.18
C GLY A 108 -1.93 17.95 -9.49
N ASP A 109 -1.15 17.40 -8.59
CA ASP A 109 -0.04 18.14 -7.97
C ASP A 109 1.15 18.29 -8.94
N VAL A 110 2.05 19.22 -8.59
CA VAL A 110 3.29 19.46 -9.34
C VAL A 110 4.17 18.21 -9.33
N ALA A 111 4.53 17.74 -10.51
CA ALA A 111 5.58 16.75 -10.72
C ALA A 111 6.81 17.43 -11.31
N LEU A 112 7.98 16.85 -11.09
CA LEU A 112 9.27 17.47 -11.42
C LEU A 112 9.91 16.73 -12.59
N GLN A 113 10.42 17.48 -13.57
CA GLN A 113 11.23 16.89 -14.65
C GLN A 113 12.66 16.62 -14.13
N PRO A 114 13.08 15.34 -14.02
CA PRO A 114 14.43 15.05 -13.55
C PRO A 114 15.49 15.55 -14.55
N GLY A 115 16.61 16.04 -14.03
CA GLY A 115 17.71 16.48 -14.87
C GLY A 115 18.69 17.42 -14.16
N PRO A 116 19.85 17.70 -14.76
CA PRO A 116 20.90 18.55 -14.17
C PRO A 116 20.42 19.96 -13.82
N ALA A 117 19.45 20.50 -14.57
CA ALA A 117 18.90 21.84 -14.34
C ALA A 117 18.14 21.98 -13.01
N LEU A 118 17.68 20.86 -12.44
CA LEU A 118 16.93 20.82 -11.20
C LEU A 118 17.83 20.68 -9.95
N VAL A 119 19.10 20.33 -10.14
CA VAL A 119 20.04 20.14 -9.02
C VAL A 119 20.22 21.45 -8.25
N GLY A 120 19.98 21.40 -6.93
CA GLY A 120 20.01 22.56 -6.03
C GLY A 120 18.84 23.54 -6.19
N LYS A 121 17.86 23.26 -7.07
CA LYS A 121 16.74 24.16 -7.38
C LYS A 121 15.36 23.56 -7.15
N VAL A 122 15.28 22.34 -6.64
CA VAL A 122 13.97 21.66 -6.34
C VAL A 122 13.06 22.55 -5.49
N TRP A 123 13.61 23.24 -4.49
CA TRP A 123 12.88 24.13 -3.60
C TRP A 123 12.20 25.33 -4.29
N GLN A 124 12.62 25.67 -5.51
CA GLN A 124 11.97 26.73 -6.30
C GLN A 124 10.69 26.19 -6.98
N ALA A 125 10.70 24.92 -7.36
CA ALA A 125 9.59 24.28 -8.06
C ALA A 125 8.60 23.61 -7.10
N TRP A 126 9.07 23.10 -5.95
CA TRP A 126 8.27 22.43 -4.96
C TRP A 126 8.79 22.64 -3.54
N LYS A 127 7.87 22.80 -2.59
CA LYS A 127 8.13 22.85 -1.15
C LYS A 127 7.12 21.97 -0.44
N PRO A 128 7.51 21.27 0.65
CA PRO A 128 6.55 20.54 1.46
C PRO A 128 5.50 21.51 2.01
N SER A 129 4.21 21.18 1.85
CA SER A 129 3.13 21.90 2.51
C SER A 129 3.33 21.76 4.02
N GLN A 130 3.26 22.86 4.76
CA GLN A 130 3.22 22.78 6.21
C GLN A 130 1.96 22.00 6.62
N PRO A 131 2.04 21.08 7.60
CA PRO A 131 0.83 20.43 8.10
C PRO A 131 -0.12 21.52 8.59
N SER A 132 -1.35 21.49 8.09
CA SER A 132 -2.40 22.40 8.53
C SER A 132 -2.58 22.21 10.05
N THR A 133 -2.41 23.27 10.81
CA THR A 133 -2.61 23.28 12.27
C THR A 133 -4.08 23.15 12.68
N ALA A 134 -4.98 22.91 11.72
CA ALA A 134 -6.41 22.80 11.93
C ALA A 134 -6.89 21.48 12.57
N GLY A 135 -5.99 20.50 12.81
CA GLY A 135 -6.35 19.18 13.38
C GLY A 135 -5.99 18.96 14.85
N ALA A 136 -5.39 19.92 15.53
CA ALA A 136 -4.87 19.72 16.89
C ALA A 136 -5.83 20.10 18.03
N LYS A 137 -7.13 20.25 17.77
CA LYS A 137 -8.14 20.50 18.80
C LYS A 137 -9.31 19.53 18.71
N ALA A 138 -9.14 18.32 19.18
CA ALA A 138 -10.23 17.50 19.74
C ALA A 138 -9.65 16.24 20.40
N GLY A 139 -9.62 16.19 21.71
CA GLY A 139 -9.51 14.89 22.39
C GLY A 139 -8.61 14.85 23.61
N HIS A 140 -8.84 15.72 24.59
CA HIS A 140 -8.58 15.37 25.99
C HIS A 140 -9.83 15.71 26.79
N ARG A 141 -10.65 14.71 27.02
CA ARG A 141 -11.43 14.50 28.25
C ARG A 141 -11.78 13.02 28.37
#